data_10c1980b285e6e02150589535bf74538
#
_entry.id   10c1980b285e6e02150589535bf74538
#
_cell.length_a   1.000
_cell.length_b   1.000
_cell.length_c   1.000
_cell.angle_alpha   90.00
_cell.angle_beta   90.00
_cell.angle_gamma   90.00
#
_symmetry.space_group_name_H-M   'P 1'
#
loop_
_entity.id
_entity.type
_entity.pdbx_description
1 polymer ?
#
loop_
_entity_poly.entity_id
_entity_poly.type
_entity_poly.pdbx_seq_one_letter_code
_entity_poly.pdbx_strand_id
1 'polypeptide(L)'
;MIMQKLILGTGLGFAEVPYTEQIRRIKKAGWDGVFVGLWKEELSLSEFAKTAKEEGLFIQSVHAPFNKAAALWEEGEEGDREVERQTRVLRETAEIGVDLVIMHAIIGMTKNEPTEIGVKRYRKIADAAKALGVRLAIENTEGEVYLETLMKGLSDHPSVGFCIDTGHEMCYNGSRDLITKYGDRLIATHLNDNMGQTGDELTWYDDSHLLPFDGKADWKGIAARLKNVGFDGPLTFEVTSQNMPERHVSDIYANLDFDGFVSLALEKAKQFRNVFSEI
;
A
#
# COMPACT_ATOMS: atom_id res chain seq x y z
N MET A 1 5.20 12.25 23.37
CA MET A 1 5.17 11.32 22.19
C MET A 1 4.83 12.13 20.95
N ILE A 2 5.55 11.92 19.85
CA ILE A 2 5.18 12.52 18.55
C ILE A 2 3.99 11.73 18.04
N MET A 3 2.91 12.43 17.76
CA MET A 3 1.68 11.80 17.23
C MET A 3 1.90 11.40 15.77
N GLN A 4 1.55 10.16 15.40
CA GLN A 4 1.69 9.67 14.03
C GLN A 4 0.87 10.51 13.05
N LYS A 5 1.47 10.80 11.90
CA LYS A 5 0.76 11.42 10.78
C LYS A 5 -0.27 10.46 10.20
N LEU A 6 -1.41 10.99 9.81
CA LEU A 6 -2.46 10.27 9.09
C LEU A 6 -2.34 10.55 7.60
N ILE A 7 -2.12 9.51 6.81
CA ILE A 7 -1.90 9.58 5.37
C ILE A 7 -3.04 8.86 4.65
N LEU A 8 -3.58 9.47 3.60
CA LEU A 8 -4.63 8.88 2.78
C LEU A 8 -4.13 8.61 1.36
N GLY A 9 -4.43 7.44 0.82
CA GLY A 9 -4.22 7.13 -0.59
C GLY A 9 -5.10 7.98 -1.51
N THR A 10 -4.61 8.29 -2.69
CA THR A 10 -5.45 8.84 -3.76
C THR A 10 -6.09 7.71 -4.58
N GLY A 11 -7.14 8.03 -5.32
CA GLY A 11 -7.82 7.02 -6.16
C GLY A 11 -9.08 6.41 -5.55
N LEU A 12 -9.41 6.68 -4.34
CA LEU A 12 -10.54 6.34 -3.44
C LEU A 12 -11.87 5.84 -4.06
N GLY A 13 -11.89 5.50 -5.35
CA GLY A 13 -13.10 5.07 -6.05
C GLY A 13 -13.86 6.19 -6.76
N PHE A 14 -13.38 7.42 -6.74
CA PHE A 14 -13.99 8.60 -7.38
C PHE A 14 -13.18 9.01 -8.62
N ALA A 15 -13.30 8.22 -9.69
CA ALA A 15 -12.53 8.41 -10.92
C ALA A 15 -12.82 9.76 -11.63
N GLU A 16 -13.99 10.37 -11.37
CA GLU A 16 -14.37 11.66 -11.91
C GLU A 16 -13.68 12.86 -11.24
N VAL A 17 -13.05 12.64 -10.06
CA VAL A 17 -12.34 13.69 -9.33
C VAL A 17 -10.85 13.64 -9.70
N PRO A 18 -10.30 14.65 -10.40
CA PRO A 18 -8.88 14.68 -10.76
C PRO A 18 -7.96 14.61 -9.52
N TYR A 19 -6.78 13.99 -9.62
CA TYR A 19 -5.85 13.82 -8.50
C TYR A 19 -5.48 15.15 -7.82
N THR A 20 -5.27 16.22 -8.58
CA THR A 20 -4.99 17.54 -8.02
C THR A 20 -6.15 18.09 -7.17
N GLU A 21 -7.37 17.79 -7.56
CA GLU A 21 -8.55 18.16 -6.79
C GLU A 21 -8.72 17.24 -5.57
N GLN A 22 -8.48 15.94 -5.71
CA GLN A 22 -8.45 15.02 -4.56
C GLN A 22 -7.49 15.52 -3.48
N ILE A 23 -6.26 15.90 -3.85
CA ILE A 23 -5.24 16.42 -2.92
C ILE A 23 -5.77 17.63 -2.14
N ARG A 24 -6.38 18.63 -2.82
CA ARG A 24 -6.93 19.82 -2.18
C ARG A 24 -8.05 19.48 -1.21
N ARG A 25 -8.94 18.58 -1.59
CA ARG A 25 -10.09 18.17 -0.79
C ARG A 25 -9.66 17.30 0.40
N ILE A 26 -8.65 16.43 0.24
CA ILE A 26 -8.01 15.67 1.32
C ILE A 26 -7.38 16.64 2.34
N LYS A 27 -6.67 17.69 1.88
CA LYS A 27 -6.14 18.74 2.77
C LYS A 27 -7.23 19.46 3.52
N LYS A 28 -8.29 19.87 2.81
CA LYS A 28 -9.43 20.58 3.41
C LYS A 28 -10.11 19.75 4.51
N ALA A 29 -10.17 18.42 4.35
CA ALA A 29 -10.70 17.52 5.39
C ALA A 29 -9.80 17.45 6.64
N GLY A 30 -8.49 17.75 6.51
CA GLY A 30 -7.56 17.83 7.64
C GLY A 30 -6.58 16.66 7.77
N TRP A 31 -6.31 15.95 6.70
CA TRP A 31 -5.26 14.93 6.64
C TRP A 31 -3.86 15.57 6.70
N ASP A 32 -2.88 14.82 7.22
CA ASP A 32 -1.48 15.26 7.34
C ASP A 32 -0.68 15.05 6.06
N GLY A 33 -1.12 14.11 5.22
CA GLY A 33 -0.44 13.78 3.97
C GLY A 33 -1.25 12.86 3.06
N VAL A 34 -0.64 12.54 1.93
CA VAL A 34 -1.17 11.66 0.90
C VAL A 34 -0.10 10.65 0.45
N PHE A 35 -0.52 9.58 -0.21
CA PHE A 35 0.36 8.81 -1.08
C PHE A 35 -0.27 8.65 -2.47
N VAL A 36 0.56 8.40 -3.47
CA VAL A 36 0.10 8.07 -4.83
C VAL A 36 -0.41 6.64 -4.81
N GLY A 37 -1.73 6.45 -4.80
CA GLY A 37 -2.37 5.14 -4.66
C GLY A 37 -2.04 4.15 -5.78
N LEU A 38 -1.74 4.63 -6.99
CA LEU A 38 -1.18 3.81 -8.07
C LEU A 38 -0.49 4.70 -9.11
N TRP A 39 0.78 4.41 -9.36
CA TRP A 39 1.51 5.03 -10.47
C TRP A 39 0.94 4.57 -11.82
N LYS A 40 0.74 5.54 -12.71
CA LYS A 40 0.30 5.32 -14.10
C LYS A 40 1.15 6.19 -15.03
N GLU A 41 1.34 5.74 -16.26
CA GLU A 41 2.16 6.50 -17.25
C GLU A 41 1.61 7.89 -17.55
N GLU A 42 0.29 8.06 -17.50
CA GLU A 42 -0.39 9.33 -17.71
C GLU A 42 -0.43 10.23 -16.47
N LEU A 43 -0.02 9.73 -15.30
CA LEU A 43 0.03 10.50 -14.07
C LEU A 43 1.32 11.31 -13.99
N SER A 44 1.22 12.63 -13.99
CA SER A 44 2.35 13.50 -13.73
C SER A 44 2.68 13.55 -12.24
N LEU A 45 3.70 12.78 -11.80
CA LEU A 45 4.16 12.85 -10.41
C LEU A 45 4.67 14.25 -10.03
N SER A 46 5.25 15.00 -10.98
CA SER A 46 5.69 16.38 -10.73
C SER A 46 4.52 17.32 -10.44
N GLU A 47 3.39 17.18 -11.15
CA GLU A 47 2.18 17.96 -10.90
C GLU A 47 1.53 17.55 -9.58
N PHE A 48 1.47 16.26 -9.30
CA PHE A 48 1.02 15.72 -8.01
C PHE A 48 1.82 16.33 -6.85
N ALA A 49 3.14 16.27 -6.93
CA ALA A 49 4.04 16.77 -5.89
C ALA A 49 3.94 18.29 -5.73
N LYS A 50 3.84 19.03 -6.84
CA LYS A 50 3.61 20.47 -6.82
C LYS A 50 2.34 20.81 -6.06
N THR A 51 1.22 20.16 -6.39
CA THR A 51 -0.07 20.39 -5.74
C THR A 51 -0.02 20.03 -4.25
N ALA A 52 0.54 18.88 -3.89
CA ALA A 52 0.67 18.48 -2.48
C ALA A 52 1.53 19.47 -1.69
N LYS A 53 2.61 19.97 -2.27
CA LYS A 53 3.48 20.98 -1.65
C LYS A 53 2.77 22.32 -1.47
N GLU A 54 2.02 22.78 -2.47
CA GLU A 54 1.22 24.02 -2.39
C GLU A 54 0.18 23.95 -1.27
N GLU A 55 -0.42 22.79 -1.07
CA GLU A 55 -1.38 22.53 0.01
C GLU A 55 -0.70 22.22 1.36
N GLY A 56 0.62 22.09 1.41
CA GLY A 56 1.36 21.74 2.63
C GLY A 56 1.07 20.31 3.12
N LEU A 57 0.80 19.37 2.20
CA LEU A 57 0.65 17.96 2.50
C LEU A 57 1.98 17.21 2.35
N PHE A 58 2.25 16.30 3.26
CA PHE A 58 3.35 15.35 3.14
C PHE A 58 3.01 14.26 2.12
N ILE A 59 3.92 13.93 1.22
CA ILE A 59 3.79 12.76 0.33
C ILE A 59 4.59 11.63 0.96
N GLN A 60 3.91 10.56 1.36
CA GLN A 60 4.55 9.45 2.07
C GLN A 60 5.23 8.48 1.11
N SER A 61 4.56 8.10 0.02
CA SER A 61 5.04 7.07 -0.90
C SER A 61 4.38 7.17 -2.27
N VAL A 62 4.94 6.41 -3.21
CA VAL A 62 4.33 6.10 -4.50
C VAL A 62 4.08 4.60 -4.56
N HIS A 63 2.85 4.18 -4.85
CA HIS A 63 2.54 2.78 -5.13
C HIS A 63 2.92 2.44 -6.57
N ALA A 64 3.82 1.49 -6.74
CA ALA A 64 4.28 1.04 -8.05
C ALA A 64 3.17 0.25 -8.78
N PRO A 65 3.17 0.26 -10.13
CA PRO A 65 2.22 -0.53 -10.90
C PRO A 65 2.52 -2.03 -10.73
N PHE A 66 1.48 -2.82 -10.51
CA PHE A 66 1.61 -4.26 -10.21
C PHE A 66 1.04 -5.20 -11.26
N ASN A 67 0.30 -4.68 -12.25
CA ASN A 67 -0.42 -5.49 -13.25
C ASN A 67 0.47 -6.41 -14.11
N LYS A 68 1.79 -6.27 -14.05
CA LYS A 68 2.79 -7.14 -14.70
C LYS A 68 3.81 -7.73 -13.72
N ALA A 69 3.56 -7.67 -12.41
CA ALA A 69 4.49 -8.18 -11.40
C ALA A 69 4.79 -9.69 -11.59
N ALA A 70 3.85 -10.47 -12.11
CA ALA A 70 4.06 -11.87 -12.43
C ALA A 70 5.20 -12.10 -13.44
N ALA A 71 5.38 -11.20 -14.42
CA ALA A 71 6.44 -11.31 -15.42
C ALA A 71 7.86 -11.24 -14.83
N LEU A 72 8.02 -10.63 -13.65
CA LEU A 72 9.32 -10.59 -12.95
C LEU A 72 9.81 -12.00 -12.56
N TRP A 73 8.91 -12.94 -12.39
CA TRP A 73 9.21 -14.31 -11.95
C TRP A 73 9.40 -15.30 -13.12
N GLU A 74 9.12 -14.88 -14.35
CA GLU A 74 9.15 -15.71 -15.53
C GLU A 74 10.38 -15.41 -16.41
N GLU A 75 10.85 -16.41 -17.15
CA GLU A 75 11.90 -16.23 -18.18
C GLU A 75 11.39 -15.33 -19.32
N GLY A 76 12.30 -14.59 -19.94
CA GLY A 76 12.01 -13.81 -21.14
C GLY A 76 12.03 -12.30 -20.93
N GLU A 77 11.84 -11.58 -22.06
CA GLU A 77 12.01 -10.13 -22.15
C GLU A 77 10.92 -9.33 -21.41
N GLU A 78 9.73 -9.90 -21.18
CA GLU A 78 8.65 -9.23 -20.44
C GLU A 78 9.08 -8.86 -19.02
N GLY A 79 9.77 -9.79 -18.35
CA GLY A 79 10.30 -9.53 -17.03
C GLY A 79 11.40 -8.46 -17.01
N ASP A 80 12.23 -8.39 -18.05
CA ASP A 80 13.25 -7.34 -18.15
C ASP A 80 12.62 -5.97 -18.45
N ARG A 81 11.60 -5.91 -19.29
CA ARG A 81 10.79 -4.69 -19.50
C ARG A 81 10.11 -4.24 -18.20
N GLU A 82 9.64 -5.18 -17.38
CA GLU A 82 9.05 -4.85 -16.09
C GLU A 82 10.09 -4.29 -15.10
N VAL A 83 11.31 -4.81 -15.07
CA VAL A 83 12.42 -4.22 -14.30
C VAL A 83 12.67 -2.77 -14.72
N GLU A 84 12.69 -2.48 -16.03
CA GLU A 84 12.85 -1.11 -16.53
C GLU A 84 11.70 -0.20 -16.11
N ARG A 85 10.45 -0.70 -16.19
CA ARG A 85 9.27 0.05 -15.75
C ARG A 85 9.33 0.39 -14.26
N GLN A 86 9.64 -0.57 -13.42
CA GLN A 86 9.78 -0.36 -11.99
C GLN A 86 10.93 0.60 -11.64
N THR A 87 12.06 0.48 -12.37
CA THR A 87 13.19 1.41 -12.21
C THR A 87 12.81 2.84 -12.62
N ARG A 88 11.96 3.00 -13.63
CA ARG A 88 11.43 4.32 -14.00
C ARG A 88 10.59 4.92 -12.88
N VAL A 89 9.70 4.14 -12.26
CA VAL A 89 8.90 4.60 -11.10
C VAL A 89 9.81 5.10 -9.97
N LEU A 90 10.87 4.34 -9.64
CA LEU A 90 11.83 4.74 -8.61
C LEU A 90 12.50 6.09 -8.94
N ARG A 91 12.88 6.30 -10.20
CA ARG A 91 13.52 7.54 -10.64
C ARG A 91 12.56 8.73 -10.52
N GLU A 92 11.34 8.59 -11.06
CA GLU A 92 10.32 9.64 -11.00
C GLU A 92 9.92 9.94 -9.54
N THR A 93 9.91 8.94 -8.66
CA THR A 93 9.68 9.12 -7.22
C THR A 93 10.80 9.90 -6.55
N ALA A 94 12.07 9.58 -6.87
CA ALA A 94 13.22 10.33 -6.35
C ALA A 94 13.23 11.79 -6.84
N GLU A 95 12.87 12.04 -8.10
CA GLU A 95 12.81 13.39 -8.70
C GLU A 95 11.84 14.32 -7.98
N ILE A 96 10.78 13.79 -7.41
CA ILE A 96 9.80 14.56 -6.59
C ILE A 96 10.18 14.63 -5.11
N GLY A 97 11.32 14.09 -4.72
CA GLY A 97 11.82 14.12 -3.34
C GLY A 97 11.10 13.15 -2.39
N VAL A 98 10.43 12.13 -2.90
CA VAL A 98 9.85 11.03 -2.13
C VAL A 98 10.84 9.87 -2.04
N ASP A 99 11.01 9.29 -0.87
CA ASP A 99 12.02 8.28 -0.61
C ASP A 99 11.45 6.86 -0.37
N LEU A 100 10.19 6.63 -0.73
CA LEU A 100 9.53 5.35 -0.50
C LEU A 100 8.63 4.96 -1.68
N VAL A 101 8.84 3.74 -2.19
CA VAL A 101 7.97 3.08 -3.16
C VAL A 101 7.41 1.81 -2.54
N ILE A 102 6.11 1.59 -2.69
CA ILE A 102 5.43 0.34 -2.32
C ILE A 102 5.33 -0.53 -3.57
N MET A 103 5.62 -1.81 -3.45
CA MET A 103 5.65 -2.73 -4.58
C MET A 103 5.11 -4.11 -4.18
N HIS A 104 4.24 -4.67 -4.99
CA HIS A 104 3.77 -6.04 -4.82
C HIS A 104 4.87 -7.07 -5.11
N ALA A 105 4.89 -8.16 -4.34
CA ALA A 105 5.74 -9.31 -4.62
C ALA A 105 5.29 -10.09 -5.86
N ILE A 106 3.96 -10.11 -6.11
CA ILE A 106 3.29 -10.81 -7.21
C ILE A 106 1.94 -10.16 -7.46
N ILE A 107 1.28 -10.52 -8.53
CA ILE A 107 -0.13 -10.29 -8.82
C ILE A 107 -0.73 -11.55 -9.44
N GLY A 108 -1.94 -11.89 -9.00
CA GLY A 108 -2.72 -13.02 -9.53
C GLY A 108 -2.55 -14.30 -8.72
N MET A 109 -3.59 -15.13 -8.75
CA MET A 109 -3.63 -16.43 -8.08
C MET A 109 -2.79 -17.44 -8.86
N THR A 110 -1.47 -17.36 -8.73
CA THR A 110 -0.49 -18.18 -9.44
C THR A 110 -0.21 -19.49 -8.71
N LYS A 111 0.64 -20.34 -9.32
CA LYS A 111 1.01 -21.66 -8.78
C LYS A 111 1.88 -21.64 -7.52
N ASN A 112 2.21 -20.46 -6.98
CA ASN A 112 3.12 -20.33 -5.83
C ASN A 112 4.51 -20.95 -6.07
N GLU A 113 5.09 -20.67 -7.24
CA GLU A 113 6.40 -21.17 -7.66
C GLU A 113 7.39 -20.00 -7.87
N PRO A 114 7.88 -19.37 -6.80
CA PRO A 114 8.88 -18.32 -6.94
C PRO A 114 10.18 -18.88 -7.54
N THR A 115 10.82 -18.08 -8.40
CA THR A 115 12.00 -18.49 -9.17
C THR A 115 13.24 -17.67 -8.78
N GLU A 116 14.42 -18.21 -9.05
CA GLU A 116 15.68 -17.46 -8.84
C GLU A 116 15.77 -16.22 -9.74
N ILE A 117 15.19 -16.27 -10.95
CA ILE A 117 15.20 -15.10 -11.83
C ILE A 117 14.38 -13.96 -11.25
N GLY A 118 13.25 -14.28 -10.58
CA GLY A 118 12.46 -13.29 -9.87
C GLY A 118 13.28 -12.58 -8.79
N VAL A 119 13.93 -13.34 -7.91
CA VAL A 119 14.80 -12.76 -6.86
C VAL A 119 15.91 -11.89 -7.46
N LYS A 120 16.54 -12.33 -8.57
CA LYS A 120 17.57 -11.54 -9.26
C LYS A 120 17.01 -10.23 -9.83
N ARG A 121 15.79 -10.24 -10.39
CA ARG A 121 15.14 -9.04 -10.93
C ARG A 121 14.73 -8.07 -9.83
N TYR A 122 14.16 -8.56 -8.73
CA TYR A 122 13.86 -7.72 -7.56
C TYR A 122 15.14 -7.13 -6.96
N ARG A 123 16.26 -7.86 -6.96
CA ARG A 123 17.55 -7.31 -6.52
C ARG A 123 18.03 -6.18 -7.43
N LYS A 124 17.89 -6.30 -8.76
CA LYS A 124 18.20 -5.20 -9.68
C LYS A 124 17.37 -3.93 -9.40
N ILE A 125 16.07 -4.11 -9.13
CA ILE A 125 15.17 -3.01 -8.77
C ILE A 125 15.60 -2.39 -7.43
N ALA A 126 15.93 -3.22 -6.45
CA ALA A 126 16.40 -2.77 -5.14
C ALA A 126 17.76 -2.03 -5.22
N ASP A 127 18.69 -2.50 -6.06
CA ASP A 127 19.97 -1.83 -6.33
C ASP A 127 19.73 -0.44 -6.96
N ALA A 128 18.78 -0.33 -7.89
CA ALA A 128 18.38 0.95 -8.46
C ALA A 128 17.75 1.88 -7.40
N ALA A 129 16.89 1.35 -6.53
CA ALA A 129 16.29 2.09 -5.42
C ALA A 129 17.39 2.65 -4.49
N LYS A 130 18.36 1.81 -4.12
CA LYS A 130 19.51 2.22 -3.31
C LYS A 130 20.31 3.34 -3.96
N ALA A 131 20.61 3.23 -5.25
CA ALA A 131 21.36 4.24 -6.00
C ALA A 131 20.63 5.59 -6.06
N LEU A 132 19.31 5.59 -6.02
CA LEU A 132 18.44 6.77 -6.04
C LEU A 132 18.12 7.31 -4.64
N GLY A 133 18.55 6.63 -3.57
CA GLY A 133 18.18 6.99 -2.20
C GLY A 133 16.71 6.71 -1.86
N VAL A 134 16.06 5.79 -2.58
CA VAL A 134 14.67 5.38 -2.38
C VAL A 134 14.63 4.04 -1.62
N ARG A 135 13.71 3.91 -0.68
CA ARG A 135 13.38 2.64 -0.01
C ARG A 135 12.30 1.92 -0.80
N LEU A 136 12.38 0.62 -0.85
CA LEU A 136 11.42 -0.25 -1.50
C LEU A 136 10.71 -1.10 -0.43
N ALA A 137 9.43 -0.88 -0.20
CA ALA A 137 8.64 -1.70 0.69
C ALA A 137 7.88 -2.75 -0.11
N ILE A 138 8.17 -4.02 0.14
CA ILE A 138 7.43 -5.12 -0.46
C ILE A 138 6.17 -5.36 0.36
N GLU A 139 5.03 -5.33 -0.31
CA GLU A 139 3.71 -5.48 0.30
C GLU A 139 3.25 -6.93 0.30
N ASN A 140 2.53 -7.33 1.36
CA ASN A 140 1.85 -8.61 1.39
C ASN A 140 0.59 -8.56 0.51
N THR A 141 0.54 -9.48 -0.43
CA THR A 141 -0.57 -9.67 -1.35
C THR A 141 -0.95 -11.16 -1.40
N GLU A 142 -1.73 -11.57 -2.37
CA GLU A 142 -1.86 -12.99 -2.69
C GLU A 142 -0.48 -13.60 -2.96
N GLY A 143 -0.30 -14.88 -2.70
CA GLY A 143 0.99 -15.53 -2.94
C GLY A 143 2.08 -15.18 -1.92
N GLU A 144 1.78 -15.32 -0.63
CA GLU A 144 2.73 -15.08 0.48
C GLU A 144 4.10 -15.73 0.28
N VAL A 145 4.19 -16.86 -0.43
CA VAL A 145 5.47 -17.53 -0.70
C VAL A 145 6.43 -16.65 -1.52
N TYR A 146 5.91 -15.79 -2.39
CA TYR A 146 6.72 -14.83 -3.14
C TYR A 146 7.27 -13.74 -2.23
N LEU A 147 6.43 -13.20 -1.33
CA LEU A 147 6.89 -12.26 -0.30
C LEU A 147 7.98 -12.91 0.56
N GLU A 148 7.75 -14.11 1.10
CA GLU A 148 8.72 -14.82 1.93
C GLU A 148 10.05 -15.03 1.19
N THR A 149 9.98 -15.42 -0.09
CA THR A 149 11.16 -15.61 -0.93
C THR A 149 11.95 -14.31 -1.11
N LEU A 150 11.27 -13.17 -1.32
CA LEU A 150 11.92 -11.87 -1.43
C LEU A 150 12.48 -11.40 -0.10
N MET A 151 11.73 -11.51 0.98
CA MET A 151 12.18 -11.09 2.32
C MET A 151 13.43 -11.88 2.74
N LYS A 152 13.55 -13.17 2.37
CA LYS A 152 14.73 -13.98 2.59
C LYS A 152 15.83 -13.64 1.59
N GLY A 153 15.53 -13.61 0.30
CA GLY A 153 16.52 -13.42 -0.78
C GLY A 153 17.14 -12.02 -0.80
N LEU A 154 16.47 -11.03 -0.21
CA LEU A 154 16.91 -9.63 -0.09
C LEU A 154 17.13 -9.20 1.37
N SER A 155 17.37 -10.16 2.27
CA SER A 155 17.54 -9.88 3.70
C SER A 155 18.75 -9.00 4.02
N ASP A 156 19.77 -9.04 3.17
CA ASP A 156 20.98 -8.24 3.23
C ASP A 156 20.85 -6.85 2.58
N HIS A 157 19.72 -6.57 1.89
CA HIS A 157 19.60 -5.36 1.09
C HIS A 157 19.05 -4.18 1.92
N PRO A 158 19.84 -3.09 2.12
CA PRO A 158 19.49 -2.02 3.08
C PRO A 158 18.29 -1.15 2.63
N SER A 159 17.96 -1.15 1.34
CA SER A 159 16.84 -0.35 0.81
C SER A 159 15.53 -1.13 0.73
N VAL A 160 15.49 -2.42 1.12
CA VAL A 160 14.29 -3.24 1.05
C VAL A 160 13.69 -3.41 2.43
N GLY A 161 12.42 -3.08 2.56
CA GLY A 161 11.62 -3.29 3.75
C GLY A 161 10.30 -3.97 3.44
N PHE A 162 9.42 -3.97 4.42
CA PHE A 162 8.09 -4.57 4.37
C PHE A 162 7.01 -3.49 4.49
N CYS A 163 5.95 -3.61 3.71
CA CYS A 163 4.70 -2.88 3.89
C CYS A 163 3.63 -3.88 4.31
N ILE A 164 2.98 -3.64 5.45
CA ILE A 164 1.80 -4.41 5.82
C ILE A 164 0.55 -3.79 5.22
N ASP A 165 -0.19 -4.55 4.43
CA ASP A 165 -1.60 -4.30 4.16
C ASP A 165 -2.45 -5.19 5.06
N THR A 166 -3.31 -4.55 5.87
CA THR A 166 -4.10 -5.25 6.89
C THR A 166 -5.31 -5.99 6.31
N GLY A 167 -5.86 -5.52 5.20
CA GLY A 167 -6.93 -6.21 4.48
C GLY A 167 -6.41 -7.43 3.73
N HIS A 168 -5.27 -7.31 3.05
CA HIS A 168 -4.58 -8.43 2.41
C HIS A 168 -4.19 -9.52 3.44
N GLU A 169 -3.73 -9.13 4.63
CA GLU A 169 -3.47 -10.09 5.71
C GLU A 169 -4.71 -10.94 6.01
N MET A 170 -5.90 -10.33 5.97
CA MET A 170 -7.16 -11.03 6.24
C MET A 170 -7.65 -11.85 5.05
N CYS A 171 -7.74 -11.26 3.85
CA CYS A 171 -8.35 -11.92 2.70
C CYS A 171 -7.38 -12.88 1.98
N TYR A 172 -6.08 -12.54 1.88
CA TYR A 172 -5.12 -13.33 1.14
C TYR A 172 -4.22 -14.20 2.01
N ASN A 173 -3.85 -13.73 3.19
CA ASN A 173 -2.86 -14.39 4.03
C ASN A 173 -3.47 -15.18 5.20
N GLY A 174 -4.80 -15.34 5.25
CA GLY A 174 -5.50 -16.14 6.25
C GLY A 174 -5.30 -15.63 7.68
N SER A 175 -5.21 -14.30 7.85
CA SER A 175 -4.98 -13.61 9.13
C SER A 175 -3.71 -14.07 9.87
N ARG A 176 -2.68 -14.53 9.13
CA ARG A 176 -1.38 -14.84 9.72
C ARG A 176 -0.69 -13.55 10.16
N ASP A 177 -0.04 -13.57 11.30
CA ASP A 177 0.64 -12.42 11.87
C ASP A 177 1.93 -12.05 11.10
N LEU A 178 1.77 -11.32 9.99
CA LEU A 178 2.87 -10.85 9.16
C LEU A 178 3.56 -9.62 9.77
N ILE A 179 2.86 -8.84 10.58
CA ILE A 179 3.44 -7.70 11.32
C ILE A 179 4.56 -8.20 12.24
N THR A 180 4.30 -9.21 13.05
CA THR A 180 5.33 -9.77 13.94
C THR A 180 6.41 -10.52 13.16
N LYS A 181 6.01 -11.25 12.09
CA LYS A 181 6.94 -12.04 11.27
C LYS A 181 8.03 -11.18 10.59
N TYR A 182 7.66 -9.99 10.11
CA TYR A 182 8.56 -9.09 9.36
C TYR A 182 8.76 -7.73 10.03
N GLY A 183 8.46 -7.62 11.31
CA GLY A 183 8.43 -6.35 12.04
C GLY A 183 9.76 -5.60 12.08
N ASP A 184 10.89 -6.32 12.09
CA ASP A 184 12.24 -5.73 12.01
C ASP A 184 12.52 -5.03 10.66
N ARG A 185 11.69 -5.27 9.67
CA ARG A 185 11.76 -4.68 8.32
C ARG A 185 10.53 -3.86 7.95
N LEU A 186 9.60 -3.67 8.87
CA LEU A 186 8.37 -2.92 8.63
C LEU A 186 8.67 -1.42 8.49
N ILE A 187 8.45 -0.87 7.30
CA ILE A 187 8.73 0.54 6.99
C ILE A 187 7.51 1.30 6.47
N ALA A 188 6.41 0.60 6.18
CA ALA A 188 5.17 1.19 5.69
C ALA A 188 3.95 0.38 6.13
N THR A 189 2.79 1.03 6.12
CA THR A 189 1.49 0.40 6.35
C THR A 189 0.50 0.83 5.28
N HIS A 190 -0.34 -0.09 4.83
CA HIS A 190 -1.61 0.15 4.16
C HIS A 190 -2.73 -0.38 5.06
N LEU A 191 -3.33 0.53 5.79
CA LEU A 191 -4.36 0.22 6.79
C LEU A 191 -5.73 0.31 6.13
N ASN A 192 -6.42 -0.79 6.08
CA ASN A 192 -7.81 -0.88 5.65
C ASN A 192 -8.50 -2.03 6.39
N ASP A 193 -9.82 -2.03 6.39
CA ASP A 193 -10.62 -3.11 6.94
C ASP A 193 -11.07 -4.06 5.83
N ASN A 194 -11.45 -5.26 6.23
CA ASN A 194 -11.81 -6.29 5.29
C ASN A 194 -12.82 -7.27 5.92
N MET A 195 -13.57 -7.99 5.09
CA MET A 195 -14.48 -9.03 5.53
C MET A 195 -13.82 -10.40 5.62
N GLY A 196 -12.56 -10.51 5.18
CA GLY A 196 -11.83 -11.76 5.01
C GLY A 196 -12.31 -12.54 3.79
N GLN A 197 -11.79 -13.73 3.60
CA GLN A 197 -12.24 -14.64 2.56
C GLN A 197 -13.72 -14.99 2.78
N THR A 198 -14.58 -14.73 1.79
CA THR A 198 -16.03 -14.90 1.89
C THR A 198 -16.56 -16.13 1.16
N GLY A 199 -15.75 -16.78 0.34
CA GLY A 199 -16.08 -17.99 -0.43
C GLY A 199 -15.14 -19.16 -0.11
N ASP A 200 -15.38 -20.31 -0.77
CA ASP A 200 -14.54 -21.49 -0.62
C ASP A 200 -13.18 -21.34 -1.29
N GLU A 201 -13.10 -20.48 -2.31
CA GLU A 201 -11.87 -20.21 -3.06
C GLU A 201 -11.36 -18.81 -2.75
N LEU A 202 -10.03 -18.68 -2.68
CA LEU A 202 -9.36 -17.40 -2.55
C LEU A 202 -9.45 -16.62 -3.86
N THR A 203 -10.04 -15.42 -3.81
CA THR A 203 -10.19 -14.55 -4.97
C THR A 203 -9.86 -13.10 -4.63
N TRP A 204 -9.49 -12.29 -5.63
CA TRP A 204 -9.30 -10.86 -5.46
C TRP A 204 -10.62 -10.10 -5.21
N TYR A 205 -11.78 -10.74 -5.36
CA TYR A 205 -13.08 -10.15 -5.07
C TYR A 205 -13.30 -9.87 -3.57
N ASP A 206 -12.49 -10.48 -2.71
CA ASP A 206 -12.57 -10.30 -1.27
C ASP A 206 -11.69 -9.15 -0.75
N ASP A 207 -10.94 -8.50 -1.67
CA ASP A 207 -10.05 -7.38 -1.36
C ASP A 207 -10.82 -6.04 -1.31
N SER A 208 -11.51 -5.81 -0.21
CA SER A 208 -12.56 -4.79 -0.11
C SER A 208 -12.08 -3.40 0.29
N HIS A 209 -10.89 -3.25 0.87
CA HIS A 209 -10.32 -1.96 1.30
C HIS A 209 -11.30 -1.03 2.02
N LEU A 210 -12.07 -1.57 2.98
CA LEU A 210 -13.05 -0.81 3.76
C LEU A 210 -12.37 0.19 4.70
N LEU A 211 -13.12 1.20 5.13
CA LEU A 211 -12.65 2.11 6.18
C LEU A 211 -12.43 1.33 7.50
N PRO A 212 -11.48 1.75 8.35
CA PRO A 212 -11.28 1.14 9.66
C PRO A 212 -12.58 1.01 10.46
N PHE A 213 -12.78 -0.13 11.11
CA PHE A 213 -13.96 -0.50 11.92
C PHE A 213 -15.26 -0.74 11.11
N ASP A 214 -15.21 -0.84 9.79
CA ASP A 214 -16.38 -1.19 8.96
C ASP A 214 -16.37 -2.66 8.50
N GLY A 215 -15.29 -3.38 8.76
CA GLY A 215 -15.14 -4.80 8.50
C GLY A 215 -14.97 -5.63 9.77
N LYS A 216 -14.10 -6.62 9.70
CA LYS A 216 -13.86 -7.60 10.77
C LYS A 216 -12.44 -7.56 11.35
N ALA A 217 -11.62 -6.56 10.99
CA ALA A 217 -10.25 -6.46 11.47
C ALA A 217 -10.18 -6.24 12.99
N ASP A 218 -9.28 -6.96 13.66
CA ASP A 218 -8.95 -6.71 15.07
C ASP A 218 -8.02 -5.48 15.19
N TRP A 219 -8.60 -4.29 15.15
CA TRP A 219 -7.88 -3.03 15.21
C TRP A 219 -7.05 -2.85 16.49
N LYS A 220 -7.48 -3.43 17.62
CA LYS A 220 -6.68 -3.43 18.86
C LYS A 220 -5.48 -4.35 18.74
N GLY A 221 -5.68 -5.54 18.18
CA GLY A 221 -4.60 -6.48 17.92
C GLY A 221 -3.60 -5.94 16.89
N ILE A 222 -4.07 -5.29 15.81
CA ILE A 222 -3.20 -4.61 14.83
C ILE A 222 -2.37 -3.53 15.52
N ALA A 223 -2.99 -2.66 16.31
CA ALA A 223 -2.28 -1.61 17.05
C ALA A 223 -1.24 -2.18 18.01
N ALA A 224 -1.58 -3.24 18.76
CA ALA A 224 -0.66 -3.90 19.67
C ALA A 224 0.54 -4.53 18.93
N ARG A 225 0.31 -5.19 17.79
CA ARG A 225 1.38 -5.79 16.98
C ARG A 225 2.31 -4.72 16.42
N LEU A 226 1.79 -3.62 15.86
CA LEU A 226 2.58 -2.50 15.37
C LEU A 226 3.44 -1.88 16.48
N LYS A 227 2.87 -1.69 17.68
CA LYS A 227 3.63 -1.21 18.86
C LYS A 227 4.72 -2.17 19.29
N ASN A 228 4.42 -3.46 19.35
CA ASN A 228 5.37 -4.48 19.80
C ASN A 228 6.59 -4.58 18.88
N VAL A 229 6.46 -4.33 17.58
CA VAL A 229 7.58 -4.27 16.66
C VAL A 229 8.24 -2.88 16.58
N GLY A 230 7.78 -1.91 17.36
CA GLY A 230 8.36 -0.58 17.45
C GLY A 230 8.07 0.29 16.23
N PHE A 231 6.96 0.05 15.49
CA PHE A 231 6.59 0.89 14.35
C PHE A 231 6.26 2.32 14.80
N ASP A 232 6.98 3.29 14.30
CA ASP A 232 6.85 4.71 14.61
C ASP A 232 6.54 5.59 13.38
N GLY A 233 6.37 4.96 12.22
CA GLY A 233 6.06 5.62 10.96
C GLY A 233 4.64 6.22 10.89
N PRO A 234 4.32 6.88 9.76
CA PRO A 234 2.97 7.34 9.48
C PRO A 234 1.96 6.19 9.43
N LEU A 235 0.74 6.45 9.89
CA LEU A 235 -0.40 5.54 9.70
C LEU A 235 -1.02 5.86 8.35
N THR A 236 -0.81 4.98 7.38
CA THR A 236 -1.21 5.17 5.98
C THR A 236 -2.42 4.31 5.67
N PHE A 237 -3.47 4.93 5.15
CA PHE A 237 -4.75 4.29 4.86
C PHE A 237 -4.95 4.14 3.36
N GLU A 238 -5.11 2.90 2.92
CA GLU A 238 -5.45 2.53 1.55
C GLU A 238 -6.88 2.00 1.52
N VAL A 239 -7.81 2.86 1.15
CA VAL A 239 -9.24 2.58 1.26
C VAL A 239 -9.99 2.98 -0.02
N THR A 240 -11.12 2.35 -0.28
CA THR A 240 -11.97 2.66 -1.42
C THR A 240 -13.45 2.68 -1.06
N SER A 241 -14.21 3.54 -1.75
CA SER A 241 -15.67 3.55 -1.69
C SER A 241 -16.33 2.55 -2.65
N GLN A 242 -15.54 1.91 -3.53
CA GLN A 242 -16.04 1.02 -4.57
C GLN A 242 -16.21 -0.40 -4.06
N ASN A 243 -17.26 -1.06 -4.53
CA ASN A 243 -17.39 -2.50 -4.39
C ASN A 243 -16.43 -3.24 -5.33
N MET A 244 -15.89 -4.35 -4.86
CA MET A 244 -15.31 -5.35 -5.75
C MET A 244 -16.42 -6.04 -6.54
N PRO A 245 -16.12 -6.64 -7.71
CA PRO A 245 -17.11 -7.37 -8.48
C PRO A 245 -17.85 -8.40 -7.63
N GLU A 246 -19.17 -8.45 -7.78
CA GLU A 246 -20.04 -9.38 -7.03
C GLU A 246 -19.99 -9.25 -5.49
N ARG A 247 -19.40 -8.19 -4.97
CA ARG A 247 -19.37 -7.85 -3.55
C ARG A 247 -20.04 -6.51 -3.31
N HIS A 248 -20.85 -6.45 -2.27
CA HIS A 248 -21.67 -5.29 -1.92
C HIS A 248 -21.33 -4.73 -0.53
N VAL A 249 -20.10 -4.99 -0.07
CA VAL A 249 -19.67 -4.60 1.28
C VAL A 249 -19.45 -3.09 1.40
N SER A 250 -19.12 -2.41 0.28
CA SER A 250 -18.95 -0.96 0.23
C SER A 250 -20.24 -0.18 -0.04
N ASP A 251 -21.40 -0.85 -0.17
CA ASP A 251 -22.72 -0.18 -0.32
C ASP A 251 -23.02 0.78 0.84
N ILE A 252 -22.41 0.57 1.99
CA ILE A 252 -22.49 1.48 3.14
C ILE A 252 -21.96 2.89 2.82
N TYR A 253 -21.16 3.06 1.77
CA TYR A 253 -20.62 4.34 1.30
C TYR A 253 -21.36 4.91 0.09
N ALA A 254 -22.37 4.21 -0.46
CA ALA A 254 -23.01 4.54 -1.72
C ALA A 254 -23.65 5.95 -1.78
N ASN A 255 -24.01 6.52 -0.62
CA ASN A 255 -24.60 7.85 -0.51
C ASN A 255 -23.59 8.95 -0.20
N LEU A 256 -22.30 8.63 -0.12
CA LEU A 256 -21.24 9.60 0.17
C LEU A 256 -20.65 10.13 -1.13
N ASP A 257 -20.55 11.45 -1.22
CA ASP A 257 -19.66 12.07 -2.19
C ASP A 257 -18.19 11.99 -1.71
N PHE A 258 -17.28 12.48 -2.54
CA PHE A 258 -15.86 12.48 -2.22
C PHE A 258 -15.54 13.12 -0.85
N ASP A 259 -16.12 14.29 -0.56
CA ASP A 259 -15.86 15.02 0.69
C ASP A 259 -16.41 14.28 1.90
N GLY A 260 -17.59 13.68 1.76
CA GLY A 260 -18.21 12.85 2.79
C GLY A 260 -17.36 11.61 3.10
N PHE A 261 -16.90 10.90 2.06
CA PHE A 261 -16.04 9.72 2.23
C PHE A 261 -14.70 10.06 2.88
N VAL A 262 -14.01 11.10 2.39
CA VAL A 262 -12.70 11.53 2.92
C VAL A 262 -12.80 12.01 4.37
N SER A 263 -13.93 12.66 4.73
CA SER A 263 -14.18 13.11 6.11
C SER A 263 -14.45 11.93 7.06
N LEU A 264 -15.27 10.96 6.64
CA LEU A 264 -15.53 9.74 7.39
C LEU A 264 -14.24 8.91 7.55
N ALA A 265 -13.45 8.78 6.49
CA ALA A 265 -12.15 8.10 6.54
C ALA A 265 -11.22 8.74 7.58
N LEU A 266 -11.17 10.10 7.65
CA LEU A 266 -10.37 10.79 8.64
C LEU A 266 -10.87 10.55 10.08
N GLU A 267 -12.17 10.53 10.29
CA GLU A 267 -12.75 10.22 11.60
C GLU A 267 -12.29 8.84 12.09
N LYS A 268 -12.41 7.82 11.25
CA LYS A 268 -12.00 6.44 11.56
C LYS A 268 -10.48 6.31 11.69
N ALA A 269 -9.70 7.01 10.88
CA ALA A 269 -8.24 7.06 11.02
C ALA A 269 -7.82 7.68 12.37
N LYS A 270 -8.50 8.73 12.82
CA LYS A 270 -8.28 9.32 14.16
C LYS A 270 -8.69 8.35 15.27
N GLN A 271 -9.79 7.62 15.10
CA GLN A 271 -10.20 6.57 16.05
C GLN A 271 -9.10 5.50 16.17
N PHE A 272 -8.56 5.01 15.07
CA PHE A 272 -7.45 4.04 15.10
C PHE A 272 -6.19 4.63 15.75
N ARG A 273 -5.81 5.88 15.40
CA ARG A 273 -4.66 6.54 16.03
C ARG A 273 -4.82 6.67 17.55
N ASN A 274 -6.03 6.91 18.05
CA ASN A 274 -6.29 6.93 19.49
C ASN A 274 -6.08 5.53 20.10
N VAL A 275 -6.65 4.48 19.50
CA VAL A 275 -6.40 3.08 19.92
C VAL A 275 -4.90 2.78 19.93
N PHE A 276 -4.17 3.18 18.87
CA PHE A 276 -2.72 3.00 18.77
C PHE A 276 -1.95 3.78 19.86
N SER A 277 -2.44 4.93 20.30
CA SER A 277 -1.77 5.78 21.29
C SER A 277 -2.02 5.30 22.73
N GLU A 278 -3.12 4.61 22.99
CA GLU A 278 -3.52 4.13 24.32
C GLU A 278 -2.83 2.80 24.73
N ILE A 279 -2.25 2.09 23.78
CA ILE A 279 -1.46 0.88 23.99
C ILE A 279 0.02 1.27 24.24
#